data_2245d26b65f117f302d0188e6f3bdd46
#
_entry.id   2245d26b65f117f302d0188e6f3bdd46
#
_cell.length_a   1.000
_cell.length_b   1.000
_cell.length_c   1.000
_cell.angle_alpha   90.00
_cell.angle_beta   90.00
_cell.angle_gamma   90.00
#
_symmetry.space_group_name_H-M   'P 1'
#
loop_
_entity.id
_entity.type
_entity.pdbx_description
1 polymer ?
#
loop_
_entity_poly.entity_id
_entity_poly.type
_entity_poly.pdbx_seq_one_letter_code
_entity_poly.pdbx_strand_id
1 'polypeptide(L)'
;MIQLINFWTDLVYNGEKEFDAVPDKIKGAVMEQLVKSGVVTNDNIEDVKSAKIAEMSVACNEVITRGFDITLSDKKSHHFSLEVADQLKISKLNDRANAGITVLPYHADGESCKFYTKDEVVALNTAMENCIEFQTTYFNSLRDYIESMTDINDICAVEYGADI
;
A
#
# COMPACT_ATOMS: atom_id res chain seq x y z
N MET A 1 -0.65 -15.14 -10.82
CA MET A 1 -0.98 -15.00 -9.39
C MET A 1 -1.57 -16.29 -8.81
N ILE A 2 -2.70 -16.79 -9.30
CA ILE A 2 -3.41 -17.96 -8.73
C ILE A 2 -2.54 -19.24 -8.63
N GLN A 3 -1.71 -19.52 -9.63
CA GLN A 3 -0.79 -20.66 -9.60
C GLN A 3 0.25 -20.58 -8.47
N LEU A 4 0.71 -19.37 -8.13
CA LEU A 4 1.65 -19.16 -7.04
C LEU A 4 0.96 -19.35 -5.69
N ILE A 5 -0.28 -18.89 -5.54
CA ILE A 5 -1.07 -19.10 -4.33
C ILE A 5 -1.29 -20.59 -4.10
N ASN A 6 -1.78 -21.32 -5.12
CA ASN A 6 -1.98 -22.78 -5.03
C ASN A 6 -0.69 -23.51 -4.66
N PHE A 7 0.42 -23.16 -5.30
CA PHE A 7 1.74 -23.76 -5.01
C PHE A 7 2.13 -23.58 -3.53
N TRP A 8 2.01 -22.36 -2.99
CA TRP A 8 2.31 -22.11 -1.60
C TRP A 8 1.32 -22.78 -0.64
N THR A 9 0.04 -22.81 -1.00
CA THR A 9 -0.98 -23.53 -0.21
C THR A 9 -0.64 -25.01 -0.11
N ASP A 10 -0.25 -25.65 -1.21
CA ASP A 10 0.14 -27.06 -1.21
C ASP A 10 1.38 -27.31 -0.35
N LEU A 11 2.40 -26.45 -0.42
CA LEU A 11 3.61 -26.59 0.39
C LEU A 11 3.32 -26.48 1.89
N VAL A 12 2.47 -25.54 2.28
CA VAL A 12 2.10 -25.35 3.69
C VAL A 12 1.17 -26.48 4.16
N TYR A 13 0.18 -26.83 3.34
CA TYR A 13 -0.76 -27.92 3.64
C TYR A 13 -0.05 -29.25 3.88
N ASN A 14 0.98 -29.57 3.08
CA ASN A 14 1.77 -30.79 3.19
C ASN A 14 2.87 -30.73 4.28
N GLY A 15 3.04 -29.59 4.96
CA GLY A 15 4.09 -29.39 5.95
C GLY A 15 5.52 -29.28 5.35
N GLU A 16 5.62 -29.03 4.05
CA GLU A 16 6.91 -28.86 3.37
C GLU A 16 7.52 -27.47 3.60
N LYS A 17 6.69 -26.50 3.95
CA LYS A 17 7.08 -25.13 4.32
C LYS A 17 6.22 -24.64 5.48
N GLU A 18 6.86 -23.84 6.35
CA GLU A 18 6.16 -23.10 7.38
C GLU A 18 5.36 -21.94 6.76
N PHE A 19 4.21 -21.62 7.34
CA PHE A 19 3.37 -20.51 6.85
C PHE A 19 4.11 -19.16 6.82
N ASP A 20 5.00 -18.92 7.76
CA ASP A 20 5.81 -17.70 7.84
C ASP A 20 6.72 -17.47 6.62
N ALA A 21 7.05 -18.53 5.89
CA ALA A 21 7.84 -18.44 4.67
C ALA A 21 7.01 -17.95 3.44
N VAL A 22 5.70 -17.88 3.55
CA VAL A 22 4.82 -17.37 2.48
C VAL A 22 5.08 -15.88 2.29
N PRO A 23 5.28 -15.41 1.03
CA PRO A 23 5.44 -13.98 0.76
C PRO A 23 4.21 -13.16 1.23
N ASP A 24 4.44 -12.04 1.92
CA ASP A 24 3.39 -11.23 2.53
C ASP A 24 2.28 -10.81 1.55
N LYS A 25 2.65 -10.53 0.30
CA LYS A 25 1.71 -10.18 -0.79
C LYS A 25 0.62 -11.22 -1.05
N ILE A 26 0.89 -12.49 -0.76
CA ILE A 26 -0.05 -13.61 -1.02
C ILE A 26 -0.43 -14.35 0.26
N LYS A 27 0.06 -13.90 1.41
CA LYS A 27 -0.14 -14.56 2.71
C LYS A 27 -1.61 -14.71 3.05
N GLY A 28 -2.40 -13.63 2.91
CA GLY A 28 -3.84 -13.66 3.12
C GLY A 28 -4.56 -14.62 2.18
N ALA A 29 -4.23 -14.63 0.90
CA ALA A 29 -4.85 -15.53 -0.07
C ALA A 29 -4.50 -17.01 0.14
N VAL A 30 -3.28 -17.31 0.59
CA VAL A 30 -2.90 -18.69 1.01
C VAL A 30 -3.67 -19.08 2.27
N MET A 31 -3.76 -18.19 3.26
CA MET A 31 -4.53 -18.42 4.48
C MET A 31 -6.02 -18.69 4.17
N GLU A 32 -6.61 -17.90 3.29
CA GLU A 32 -7.99 -18.09 2.85
C GLU A 32 -8.23 -19.50 2.26
N GLN A 33 -7.29 -20.00 1.45
CA GLN A 33 -7.39 -21.38 0.92
C GLN A 33 -7.27 -22.44 2.02
N LEU A 34 -6.39 -22.24 3.01
CA LEU A 34 -6.25 -23.15 4.16
C LEU A 34 -7.50 -23.14 5.03
N VAL A 35 -8.15 -21.99 5.21
CA VAL A 35 -9.47 -21.88 5.87
C VAL A 35 -10.53 -22.62 5.08
N LYS A 36 -10.62 -22.41 3.77
CA LYS A 36 -11.60 -23.10 2.90
C LYS A 36 -11.41 -24.62 2.87
N SER A 37 -10.18 -25.09 3.02
CA SER A 37 -9.88 -26.53 3.10
C SER A 37 -10.17 -27.15 4.49
N GLY A 38 -10.50 -26.33 5.50
CA GLY A 38 -10.77 -26.75 6.88
C GLY A 38 -9.51 -27.10 7.69
N VAL A 39 -8.32 -26.79 7.17
CA VAL A 39 -7.05 -26.98 7.89
C VAL A 39 -6.87 -25.91 8.96
N VAL A 40 -7.28 -24.67 8.66
CA VAL A 40 -7.29 -23.55 9.60
C VAL A 40 -8.73 -23.33 10.05
N THR A 41 -8.93 -23.24 11.37
CA THR A 41 -10.22 -23.08 12.03
C THR A 41 -10.20 -21.85 12.94
N ASN A 42 -11.32 -21.54 13.61
CA ASN A 42 -11.38 -20.45 14.59
C ASN A 42 -10.36 -20.57 15.75
N ASP A 43 -9.82 -21.75 16.01
CA ASP A 43 -8.75 -21.92 16.98
C ASP A 43 -7.44 -21.23 16.55
N ASN A 44 -7.31 -20.94 15.24
CA ASN A 44 -6.17 -20.26 14.64
C ASN A 44 -6.47 -18.80 14.25
N ILE A 45 -7.50 -18.17 14.84
CA ILE A 45 -8.00 -16.85 14.42
C ILE A 45 -6.92 -15.76 14.43
N GLU A 46 -5.99 -15.79 15.37
CA GLU A 46 -4.91 -14.81 15.46
C GLU A 46 -3.91 -14.93 14.29
N ASP A 47 -3.65 -16.15 13.80
CA ASP A 47 -2.83 -16.38 12.61
C ASP A 47 -3.55 -15.84 11.36
N VAL A 48 -4.87 -16.03 11.27
CA VAL A 48 -5.70 -15.50 10.17
C VAL A 48 -5.68 -13.97 10.16
N LYS A 49 -5.88 -13.33 11.32
CA LYS A 49 -5.77 -11.87 11.48
C LYS A 49 -4.40 -11.36 11.05
N SER A 50 -3.34 -11.98 11.58
CA SER A 50 -1.95 -11.60 11.26
C SER A 50 -1.67 -11.69 9.75
N ALA A 51 -2.09 -12.77 9.09
CA ALA A 51 -1.94 -12.95 7.66
C ALA A 51 -2.69 -11.89 6.84
N LYS A 52 -3.94 -11.58 7.24
CA LYS A 52 -4.75 -10.57 6.58
C LYS A 52 -4.20 -9.16 6.78
N ILE A 53 -3.75 -8.82 7.96
CA ILE A 53 -3.10 -7.52 8.25
C ILE A 53 -1.82 -7.36 7.41
N ALA A 54 -1.01 -8.41 7.27
CA ALA A 54 0.17 -8.37 6.41
C ALA A 54 -0.20 -8.11 4.94
N GLU A 55 -1.23 -8.77 4.41
CA GLU A 55 -1.76 -8.51 3.06
C GLU A 55 -2.23 -7.06 2.90
N MET A 56 -3.00 -6.54 3.85
CA MET A 56 -3.50 -5.16 3.82
C MET A 56 -2.37 -4.12 3.92
N SER A 57 -1.30 -4.43 4.67
CA SER A 57 -0.11 -3.59 4.75
C SER A 57 0.61 -3.49 3.40
N VAL A 58 0.74 -4.61 2.69
CA VAL A 58 1.30 -4.61 1.33
C VAL A 58 0.41 -3.80 0.38
N ALA A 59 -0.90 -3.99 0.44
CA ALA A 59 -1.86 -3.25 -0.40
C ALA A 59 -1.79 -1.73 -0.13
N CYS A 60 -1.69 -1.31 1.14
CA CYS A 60 -1.47 0.09 1.53
C CYS A 60 -0.22 0.66 0.85
N ASN A 61 0.89 -0.06 0.95
CA ASN A 61 2.16 0.36 0.37
C ASN A 61 2.10 0.45 -1.17
N GLU A 62 1.42 -0.50 -1.82
CA GLU A 62 1.21 -0.47 -3.27
C GLU A 62 0.36 0.74 -3.71
N VAL A 63 -0.65 1.13 -2.92
CA VAL A 63 -1.45 2.34 -3.21
C VAL A 63 -0.63 3.61 -3.01
N ILE A 64 0.16 3.70 -1.94
CA ILE A 64 1.06 4.84 -1.71
C ILE A 64 2.07 4.95 -2.86
N THR A 65 2.78 3.88 -3.20
CA THR A 65 3.84 3.93 -4.22
C THR A 65 3.30 4.19 -5.62
N ARG A 66 2.05 3.78 -5.91
CA ARG A 66 1.37 4.17 -7.15
C ARG A 66 1.28 5.68 -7.29
N GLY A 67 1.12 6.41 -6.18
CA GLY A 67 1.10 7.86 -6.16
C GLY A 67 -0.26 8.48 -6.42
N PHE A 68 -0.25 9.68 -6.99
CA PHE A 68 -1.45 10.50 -7.14
C PHE A 68 -1.40 11.36 -8.40
N ASP A 69 -2.59 11.83 -8.80
CA ASP A 69 -2.77 12.83 -9.85
C ASP A 69 -2.98 14.20 -9.22
N ILE A 70 -2.34 15.23 -9.79
CA ILE A 70 -2.53 16.62 -9.39
C ILE A 70 -2.67 17.53 -10.60
N THR A 71 -3.62 18.48 -10.54
CA THR A 71 -3.75 19.53 -11.54
C THR A 71 -2.88 20.72 -11.16
N LEU A 72 -1.93 21.06 -12.04
CA LEU A 72 -0.98 22.16 -11.83
C LEU A 72 -1.45 23.47 -12.51
N SER A 73 -0.56 24.47 -12.51
CA SER A 73 -0.83 25.82 -13.05
C SER A 73 -1.19 25.82 -14.53
N ASP A 74 -0.71 24.85 -15.31
CA ASP A 74 -1.04 24.62 -16.72
C ASP A 74 -2.45 24.04 -16.95
N LYS A 75 -3.21 23.80 -15.87
CA LYS A 75 -4.56 23.22 -15.85
C LYS A 75 -4.64 21.78 -16.39
N LYS A 76 -3.52 21.09 -16.44
CA LYS A 76 -3.45 19.67 -16.80
C LYS A 76 -3.28 18.82 -15.56
N SER A 77 -3.81 17.60 -15.61
CA SER A 77 -3.53 16.57 -14.60
C SER A 77 -2.19 15.90 -14.92
N HIS A 78 -1.36 15.80 -13.91
CA HIS A 78 -0.06 15.15 -13.96
C HIS A 78 0.00 14.06 -12.90
N HIS A 79 0.55 12.89 -13.27
CA HIS A 79 0.73 11.78 -12.35
C HIS A 79 2.13 11.79 -11.75
N PHE A 80 2.22 11.52 -10.44
CA PHE A 80 3.48 11.39 -9.71
C PHE A 80 3.44 10.11 -8.89
N SER A 81 4.28 9.14 -9.23
CA SER A 81 4.53 7.96 -8.39
C SER A 81 5.27 8.36 -7.11
N LEU A 82 5.10 7.56 -6.06
CA LEU A 82 5.67 7.80 -4.74
C LEU A 82 6.53 6.64 -4.24
N GLU A 83 7.41 6.14 -5.11
CA GLU A 83 8.49 5.30 -4.62
C GLU A 83 9.33 6.07 -3.58
N VAL A 84 9.96 5.36 -2.64
CA VAL A 84 10.73 6.01 -1.54
C VAL A 84 11.71 7.08 -2.05
N ALA A 85 12.32 6.83 -3.21
CA ALA A 85 13.24 7.78 -3.84
C ALA A 85 12.51 9.06 -4.32
N ASP A 86 11.26 8.94 -4.78
CA ASP A 86 10.49 10.08 -5.27
C ASP A 86 9.94 10.91 -4.12
N GLN A 87 9.48 10.28 -3.05
CA GLN A 87 9.10 10.96 -1.81
C GLN A 87 10.25 11.82 -1.28
N LEU A 88 11.47 11.26 -1.24
CA LEU A 88 12.66 12.01 -0.80
C LEU A 88 13.02 13.16 -1.74
N LYS A 89 12.89 12.98 -3.06
CA LYS A 89 13.17 14.03 -4.05
C LYS A 89 12.16 15.18 -3.93
N ILE A 90 10.86 14.87 -3.81
CA ILE A 90 9.79 15.86 -3.66
C ILE A 90 10.02 16.67 -2.38
N SER A 91 10.29 16.01 -1.25
CA SER A 91 10.57 16.68 0.03
C SER A 91 11.79 17.61 -0.07
N LYS A 92 12.89 17.14 -0.66
CA LYS A 92 14.09 17.99 -0.87
C LYS A 92 13.83 19.14 -1.83
N LEU A 93 12.98 18.95 -2.84
CA LEU A 93 12.60 20.02 -3.75
C LEU A 93 11.80 21.10 -3.02
N ASN A 94 10.90 20.69 -2.13
CA ASN A 94 10.12 21.58 -1.26
C ASN A 94 11.03 22.38 -0.30
N ASP A 95 12.02 21.72 0.32
CA ASP A 95 13.01 22.40 1.18
C ASP A 95 13.78 23.49 0.40
N ARG A 96 14.21 23.20 -0.84
CA ARG A 96 14.86 24.17 -1.71
C ARG A 96 13.95 25.33 -2.07
N ALA A 97 12.69 25.07 -2.40
CA ALA A 97 11.69 26.10 -2.68
C ALA A 97 11.48 27.03 -1.47
N ASN A 98 11.41 26.46 -0.27
CA ASN A 98 11.27 27.20 0.98
C ASN A 98 12.54 28.00 1.33
N ALA A 99 13.72 27.52 0.95
CA ALA A 99 14.98 28.25 1.06
C ALA A 99 15.15 29.39 0.00
N GLY A 100 14.15 29.63 -0.84
CA GLY A 100 14.15 30.70 -1.83
C GLY A 100 14.88 30.35 -3.14
N ILE A 101 15.20 29.08 -3.37
CA ILE A 101 15.78 28.64 -4.65
C ILE A 101 14.67 28.61 -5.69
N THR A 102 14.94 29.22 -6.85
CA THR A 102 13.94 29.36 -7.94
C THR A 102 14.14 28.34 -9.06
N VAL A 103 15.26 27.64 -9.10
CA VAL A 103 15.54 26.58 -10.08
C VAL A 103 15.16 25.24 -9.47
N LEU A 104 13.94 24.77 -9.78
CA LEU A 104 13.28 23.62 -9.16
C LEU A 104 12.95 22.59 -10.24
N PRO A 105 13.94 21.85 -10.80
CA PRO A 105 13.71 20.86 -11.84
C PRO A 105 13.10 19.59 -11.27
N TYR A 106 12.03 19.10 -11.90
CA TYR A 106 11.41 17.82 -11.62
C TYR A 106 10.61 17.34 -12.84
N HIS A 107 10.01 16.15 -12.76
CA HIS A 107 9.15 15.63 -13.83
C HIS A 107 8.00 14.82 -13.25
N ALA A 108 6.85 14.86 -13.89
CA ALA A 108 5.78 13.90 -13.72
C ALA A 108 6.10 12.60 -14.48
N ASP A 109 5.42 11.52 -14.15
CA ASP A 109 5.67 10.22 -14.74
C ASP A 109 5.43 10.25 -16.25
N GLY A 110 6.41 9.74 -16.99
CA GLY A 110 6.37 9.74 -18.44
C GLY A 110 6.57 11.10 -19.12
N GLU A 111 6.82 12.17 -18.36
CA GLU A 111 7.06 13.51 -18.88
C GLU A 111 8.55 13.90 -18.84
N SER A 112 8.93 14.87 -19.70
CA SER A 112 10.26 15.45 -19.64
C SER A 112 10.42 16.32 -18.40
N CYS A 113 11.64 16.41 -17.87
CA CYS A 113 11.98 17.31 -16.79
C CYS A 113 11.65 18.77 -17.16
N LYS A 114 10.93 19.46 -16.29
CA LYS A 114 10.61 20.90 -16.40
C LYS A 114 10.94 21.63 -15.09
N PHE A 115 10.92 22.94 -15.14
CA PHE A 115 11.11 23.77 -13.94
C PHE A 115 9.72 24.09 -13.35
N TYR A 116 9.56 23.79 -12.08
CA TYR A 116 8.35 24.06 -11.32
C TYR A 116 8.49 25.40 -10.58
N THR A 117 7.37 26.07 -10.38
CA THR A 117 7.29 27.24 -9.49
C THR A 117 7.31 26.78 -8.02
N LYS A 118 7.59 27.73 -7.10
CA LYS A 118 7.51 27.44 -5.66
C LYS A 118 6.12 26.91 -5.27
N ASP A 119 5.05 27.56 -5.75
CA ASP A 119 3.68 27.19 -5.38
C ASP A 119 3.31 25.80 -5.90
N GLU A 120 3.77 25.42 -7.09
CA GLU A 120 3.58 24.07 -7.62
C GLU A 120 4.33 23.01 -6.80
N VAL A 121 5.55 23.32 -6.37
CA VAL A 121 6.34 22.39 -5.52
C VAL A 121 5.70 22.22 -4.15
N VAL A 122 5.21 23.30 -3.53
CA VAL A 122 4.48 23.23 -2.26
C VAL A 122 3.20 22.42 -2.43
N ALA A 123 2.44 22.64 -3.50
CA ALA A 123 1.23 21.89 -3.78
C ALA A 123 1.52 20.39 -4.00
N LEU A 124 2.60 20.08 -4.74
CA LEU A 124 3.06 18.71 -4.97
C LEU A 124 3.44 18.00 -3.66
N ASN A 125 4.24 18.65 -2.81
CA ASN A 125 4.64 18.11 -1.51
C ASN A 125 3.42 17.89 -0.59
N THR A 126 2.50 18.85 -0.54
CA THR A 126 1.27 18.73 0.25
C THR A 126 0.40 17.57 -0.24
N ALA A 127 0.27 17.40 -1.56
CA ALA A 127 -0.50 16.28 -2.13
C ALA A 127 0.15 14.92 -1.80
N MET A 128 1.48 14.84 -1.83
CA MET A 128 2.23 13.65 -1.41
C MET A 128 1.97 13.32 0.06
N GLU A 129 2.12 14.31 0.96
CA GLU A 129 1.90 14.11 2.40
C GLU A 129 0.47 13.67 2.69
N ASN A 130 -0.53 14.31 2.07
CA ASN A 130 -1.94 13.94 2.21
C ASN A 130 -2.21 12.51 1.70
N CYS A 131 -1.60 12.10 0.59
CA CYS A 131 -1.74 10.75 0.06
C CYS A 131 -1.20 9.71 1.06
N ILE A 132 0.00 9.92 1.58
CA ILE A 132 0.64 9.02 2.54
C ILE A 132 -0.17 8.96 3.85
N GLU A 133 -0.54 10.12 4.39
CA GLU A 133 -1.29 10.22 5.65
C GLU A 133 -2.66 9.53 5.54
N PHE A 134 -3.39 9.79 4.46
CA PHE A 134 -4.70 9.19 4.23
C PHE A 134 -4.60 7.66 4.19
N GLN A 135 -3.69 7.11 3.39
CA GLN A 135 -3.54 5.66 3.23
C GLN A 135 -3.06 5.00 4.53
N THR A 136 -2.13 5.63 5.23
CA THR A 136 -1.61 5.11 6.51
C THR A 136 -2.70 5.12 7.59
N THR A 137 -3.49 6.19 7.67
CA THR A 137 -4.60 6.29 8.62
C THR A 137 -5.69 5.27 8.31
N TYR A 138 -6.04 5.11 7.04
CA TYR A 138 -6.99 4.10 6.59
C TYR A 138 -6.52 2.68 6.95
N PHE A 139 -5.26 2.35 6.67
CA PHE A 139 -4.69 1.04 7.03
C PHE A 139 -4.74 0.79 8.54
N ASN A 140 -4.43 1.78 9.37
CA ASN A 140 -4.50 1.63 10.82
C ASN A 140 -5.94 1.33 11.27
N SER A 141 -6.93 2.03 10.72
CA SER A 141 -8.35 1.76 11.03
C SER A 141 -8.78 0.36 10.55
N LEU A 142 -8.32 -0.05 9.37
CA LEU A 142 -8.59 -1.38 8.82
C LEU A 142 -7.96 -2.50 9.66
N ARG A 143 -6.75 -2.27 10.16
CA ARG A 143 -6.11 -3.20 11.10
C ARG A 143 -6.92 -3.35 12.38
N ASP A 144 -7.33 -2.23 13.01
CA ASP A 144 -8.11 -2.25 14.24
C ASP A 144 -9.48 -2.94 14.00
N TYR A 145 -10.07 -2.75 12.82
CA TYR A 145 -11.29 -3.45 12.41
C TYR A 145 -11.07 -4.97 12.32
N ILE A 146 -10.01 -5.43 11.63
CA ILE A 146 -9.65 -6.86 11.52
C ILE A 146 -9.40 -7.45 12.92
N GLU A 147 -8.67 -6.75 13.78
CA GLU A 147 -8.38 -7.20 15.14
C GLU A 147 -9.65 -7.40 15.99
N SER A 148 -10.71 -6.63 15.74
CA SER A 148 -12.00 -6.74 16.43
C SER A 148 -12.87 -7.90 15.95
N MET A 149 -12.59 -8.49 14.78
CA MET A 149 -13.41 -9.54 14.17
C MET A 149 -13.25 -10.87 14.90
N THR A 150 -14.30 -11.69 14.86
CA THR A 150 -14.36 -12.98 15.58
C THR A 150 -14.67 -14.18 14.70
N ASP A 151 -14.88 -13.98 13.39
CA ASP A 151 -15.11 -15.05 12.41
C ASP A 151 -14.04 -15.04 11.34
N ILE A 152 -13.39 -16.18 11.11
CA ILE A 152 -12.29 -16.29 10.16
C ILE A 152 -12.72 -16.08 8.70
N ASN A 153 -13.96 -16.38 8.34
CA ASN A 153 -14.44 -16.17 6.98
C ASN A 153 -14.66 -14.68 6.71
N ASP A 154 -15.18 -13.96 7.71
CA ASP A 154 -15.33 -12.51 7.63
C ASP A 154 -13.98 -11.83 7.53
N ILE A 155 -12.98 -12.27 8.32
CA ILE A 155 -11.60 -11.76 8.24
C ILE A 155 -11.02 -12.01 6.84
N CYS A 156 -11.16 -13.22 6.30
CA CYS A 156 -10.67 -13.54 4.95
C CYS A 156 -11.34 -12.69 3.86
N ALA A 157 -12.57 -12.27 4.04
CA ALA A 157 -13.35 -11.48 3.08
C ALA A 157 -12.97 -9.99 3.06
N VAL A 158 -12.16 -9.51 4.02
CA VAL A 158 -11.72 -8.10 4.05
C VAL A 158 -10.85 -7.77 2.84
N GLU A 159 -11.17 -6.68 2.15
CA GLU A 159 -10.41 -6.15 1.02
C GLU A 159 -9.91 -4.73 1.32
N TYR A 160 -8.75 -4.36 0.77
CA TYR A 160 -8.23 -3.00 0.88
C TYR A 160 -9.11 -2.03 0.07
N GLY A 161 -9.58 -0.96 0.71
CA GLY A 161 -10.51 0.00 0.12
C GLY A 161 -11.99 -0.26 0.49
N ALA A 162 -12.28 -1.29 1.30
CA ALA A 162 -13.62 -1.51 1.83
C ALA A 162 -14.05 -0.37 2.77
N ASP A 163 -15.34 -0.09 2.82
CA ASP A 163 -15.94 0.80 3.83
C ASP A 163 -15.94 0.08 5.19
N ILE A 164 -15.36 0.73 6.22
CA ILE A 164 -15.19 0.19 7.57
C ILE A 164 -15.75 1.14 8.63
#